data_b34e3b48a4caf5571fe34793b68e2f56
#
_entry.id   b34e3b48a4caf5571fe34793b68e2f56
#
_cell.length_a   1.000
_cell.length_b   1.000
_cell.length_c   1.000
_cell.angle_alpha   90.00
_cell.angle_beta   90.00
_cell.angle_gamma   90.00
#
_symmetry.space_group_name_H-M   'P 1'
#
loop_
_entity.id
_entity.type
_entity.pdbx_description
1 polymer ?
#
loop_
_entity_poly.entity_id
_entity_poly.type
_entity_poly.pdbx_seq_one_letter_code
_entity_poly.pdbx_strand_id
1 'polypeptide(L)'
;HGIKYFAYYGTLLGAVRHKGFIPWDDDMDVAMLRKDYDRFIKYAKRELEDPFVLYNIDDSCLFPMRINNTWYTQMKPEFLERFHYCPYPTGVDIFVLDKIPEQEMDKEVLQILYQCVRFVAQRTDHRFEMIHGEESEFRNEEDKLNEILDGIEKFTGAKFVRDSTLAHQLTVLTHKIGALYENDYARYVTKMSTWTLHPDWQNMPIHCFDEI
;
A
#
# COMPACT_ATOMS: atom_id res chain seq x y z
N HIS A 1 21.95 -7.10 5.02
CA HIS A 1 21.58 -6.68 3.66
C HIS A 1 21.65 -5.16 3.44
N GLY A 2 21.87 -4.34 4.49
CA GLY A 2 21.96 -2.88 4.39
C GLY A 2 20.69 -2.22 3.85
N ILE A 3 19.51 -2.75 4.21
CA ILE A 3 18.20 -2.19 3.87
C ILE A 3 17.84 -1.17 4.94
N LYS A 4 17.56 0.06 4.52
CA LYS A 4 17.11 1.12 5.43
C LYS A 4 15.58 1.11 5.56
N TYR A 5 15.10 1.29 6.78
CA TYR A 5 13.68 1.45 7.10
C TYR A 5 13.51 2.42 8.27
N PHE A 6 12.33 2.99 8.39
CA PHE A 6 12.04 4.06 9.34
C PHE A 6 10.73 3.76 10.06
N ALA A 7 10.65 4.09 11.35
CA ALA A 7 9.38 4.07 12.06
C ALA A 7 8.40 5.05 11.37
N TYR A 8 7.14 4.63 11.24
CA TYR A 8 6.14 5.40 10.53
C TYR A 8 4.85 5.49 11.35
N TYR A 9 3.90 6.34 10.96
CA TYR A 9 2.58 6.48 11.59
C TYR A 9 2.57 6.31 13.12
N GLY A 10 1.77 5.35 13.63
CA GLY A 10 1.58 5.08 15.06
C GLY A 10 2.89 4.71 15.75
N THR A 11 3.73 3.93 15.11
CA THR A 11 5.04 3.54 15.65
C THR A 11 5.96 4.74 15.86
N LEU A 12 6.03 5.66 14.90
CA LEU A 12 6.83 6.89 15.04
C LEU A 12 6.24 7.81 16.12
N LEU A 13 4.93 8.00 16.11
CA LEU A 13 4.25 8.82 17.11
C LEU A 13 4.44 8.26 18.52
N GLY A 14 4.38 6.95 18.69
CA GLY A 14 4.67 6.27 19.94
C GLY A 14 6.09 6.51 20.41
N ALA A 15 7.07 6.34 19.55
CA ALA A 15 8.48 6.58 19.87
C ALA A 15 8.72 8.03 20.35
N VAL A 16 8.14 9.01 19.68
CA VAL A 16 8.32 10.43 20.02
C VAL A 16 7.56 10.82 21.28
N ARG A 17 6.27 10.48 21.35
CA ARG A 17 5.34 10.95 22.39
C ARG A 17 5.39 10.09 23.66
N HIS A 18 5.36 8.76 23.53
CA HIS A 18 5.27 7.82 24.64
C HIS A 18 6.63 7.23 25.04
N LYS A 19 7.68 7.46 24.27
CA LYS A 19 9.01 6.81 24.40
C LYS A 19 8.94 5.28 24.29
N GLY A 20 7.94 4.78 23.57
CA GLY A 20 7.63 3.37 23.35
C GLY A 20 6.39 3.24 22.51
N PHE A 21 5.74 2.08 22.55
CA PHE A 21 4.47 1.87 21.84
C PHE A 21 3.34 2.72 22.42
N ILE A 22 2.41 3.12 21.59
CA ILE A 22 1.13 3.65 22.03
C ILE A 22 0.36 2.49 22.68
N PRO A 23 -0.14 2.62 23.94
CA PRO A 23 -0.71 1.48 24.68
C PRO A 23 -1.94 0.80 24.05
N TRP A 24 -2.60 1.46 23.12
CA TRP A 24 -3.77 0.97 22.38
C TRP A 24 -3.54 0.80 20.89
N ASP A 25 -2.28 0.93 20.46
CA ASP A 25 -1.86 0.63 19.10
C ASP A 25 -1.64 -0.88 18.94
N ASP A 26 -2.07 -1.42 17.85
CA ASP A 26 -2.20 -2.86 17.68
C ASP A 26 -1.29 -3.42 16.59
N ASP A 27 -0.56 -2.57 15.92
CA ASP A 27 0.39 -2.96 14.88
C ASP A 27 1.71 -2.16 14.97
N MET A 28 2.58 -2.44 14.05
CA MET A 28 3.84 -1.75 13.89
C MET A 28 3.94 -1.27 12.44
N ASP A 29 4.17 0.02 12.28
CA ASP A 29 4.33 0.67 10.98
C ASP A 29 5.78 1.01 10.70
N VAL A 30 6.28 0.60 9.56
CA VAL A 30 7.57 1.04 9.03
C VAL A 30 7.43 1.54 7.59
N ALA A 31 8.29 2.43 7.18
CA ALA A 31 8.39 2.89 5.80
C ALA A 31 9.77 2.63 5.23
N MET A 32 9.83 2.42 3.93
CA MET A 32 11.07 2.26 3.16
C MET A 32 11.01 3.12 1.91
N LEU A 33 12.14 3.70 1.50
CA LEU A 33 12.26 4.26 0.16
C LEU A 33 12.10 3.14 -0.88
N ARG A 34 11.58 3.47 -2.06
CA ARG A 34 11.28 2.50 -3.14
C ARG A 34 12.41 1.49 -3.37
N LYS A 35 13.63 1.96 -3.50
CA LYS A 35 14.80 1.09 -3.74
C LYS A 35 15.02 0.05 -2.64
N ASP A 36 14.87 0.44 -1.39
CA ASP A 36 15.02 -0.48 -0.26
C ASP A 36 13.81 -1.39 -0.12
N TYR A 37 12.60 -0.88 -0.40
CA TYR A 37 11.38 -1.68 -0.44
C TYR A 37 11.46 -2.82 -1.47
N ASP A 38 11.89 -2.52 -2.71
CA ASP A 38 12.02 -3.52 -3.76
C ASP A 38 13.13 -4.56 -3.45
N ARG A 39 14.21 -4.12 -2.81
CA ARG A 39 15.26 -5.02 -2.32
C ARG A 39 14.73 -5.89 -1.19
N PHE A 40 13.99 -5.31 -0.26
CA PHE A 40 13.41 -6.02 0.88
C PHE A 40 12.50 -7.16 0.42
N ILE A 41 11.59 -6.93 -0.52
CA ILE A 41 10.73 -7.99 -1.07
C ILE A 41 11.55 -9.17 -1.59
N LYS A 42 12.62 -8.90 -2.33
CA LYS A 42 13.50 -9.94 -2.87
C LYS A 42 14.11 -10.82 -1.77
N TYR A 43 14.60 -10.20 -0.70
CA TYR A 43 15.23 -10.94 0.40
C TYR A 43 14.18 -11.63 1.26
N ALA A 44 13.09 -10.95 1.59
CA ALA A 44 12.02 -11.49 2.42
C ALA A 44 11.40 -12.76 1.81
N LYS A 45 11.10 -12.76 0.50
CA LYS A 45 10.59 -13.96 -0.20
C LYS A 45 11.53 -15.17 -0.15
N ARG A 46 12.81 -14.95 0.06
CA ARG A 46 13.83 -16.02 0.06
C ARG A 46 14.26 -16.45 1.46
N GLU A 47 14.25 -15.54 2.42
CA GLU A 47 14.94 -15.69 3.70
C GLU A 47 14.00 -15.65 4.91
N LEU A 48 12.72 -15.25 4.74
CA LEU A 48 11.75 -15.38 5.81
C LEU A 48 11.41 -16.86 6.02
N GLU A 49 11.51 -17.27 7.28
CA GLU A 49 11.19 -18.62 7.74
C GLU A 49 10.02 -18.55 8.73
N ASP A 50 9.37 -19.70 8.96
CA ASP A 50 8.34 -19.80 9.99
C ASP A 50 8.83 -19.22 11.33
N PRO A 51 7.99 -18.45 12.04
CA PRO A 51 6.55 -18.22 11.81
C PRO A 51 6.22 -16.97 10.98
N PHE A 52 7.18 -16.38 10.27
CA PHE A 52 6.97 -15.12 9.58
C PHE A 52 6.57 -15.35 8.14
N VAL A 53 5.47 -14.74 7.72
CA VAL A 53 4.94 -14.79 6.37
C VAL A 53 4.83 -13.38 5.80
N LEU A 54 5.41 -13.18 4.62
CA LEU A 54 5.30 -11.94 3.86
C LEU A 54 4.01 -11.96 3.03
N TYR A 55 3.15 -11.00 3.27
CA TYR A 55 2.04 -10.64 2.37
C TYR A 55 2.44 -9.40 1.59
N ASN A 56 2.44 -9.49 0.29
CA ASN A 56 2.85 -8.40 -0.61
C ASN A 56 1.83 -8.21 -1.73
N ILE A 57 2.16 -7.42 -2.72
CA ILE A 57 1.30 -7.11 -3.86
C ILE A 57 0.80 -8.35 -4.63
N ASP A 58 1.59 -9.44 -4.64
CA ASP A 58 1.19 -10.68 -5.32
C ASP A 58 0.09 -11.43 -4.55
N ASP A 59 -0.01 -11.18 -3.23
CA ASP A 59 -0.93 -11.87 -2.32
C ASP A 59 -2.16 -11.02 -1.96
N SER A 60 -2.02 -9.67 -2.03
CA SER A 60 -3.07 -8.74 -1.61
C SER A 60 -3.12 -7.51 -2.51
N CYS A 61 -4.32 -7.13 -2.91
CA CYS A 61 -4.53 -5.98 -3.79
C CYS A 61 -4.67 -4.64 -3.06
N LEU A 62 -4.96 -4.62 -1.76
CA LEU A 62 -5.44 -3.40 -1.10
C LEU A 62 -4.62 -2.95 0.10
N PHE A 63 -3.87 -3.85 0.71
CA PHE A 63 -3.14 -3.56 1.93
C PHE A 63 -1.69 -3.18 1.65
N PRO A 64 -1.04 -2.45 2.56
CA PRO A 64 0.40 -2.33 2.52
C PRO A 64 1.03 -3.73 2.57
N MET A 65 2.28 -3.85 2.13
CA MET A 65 3.05 -5.05 2.37
C MET A 65 3.12 -5.30 3.87
N ARG A 66 2.93 -6.55 4.29
CA ARG A 66 2.89 -6.90 5.71
C ARG A 66 3.67 -8.18 5.98
N ILE A 67 4.40 -8.21 7.08
CA ILE A 67 4.94 -9.44 7.66
C ILE A 67 4.08 -9.80 8.84
N ASN A 68 3.46 -10.98 8.80
CA ASN A 68 2.69 -11.52 9.91
C ASN A 68 3.47 -12.61 10.63
N ASN A 69 3.32 -12.64 11.96
CA ASN A 69 3.73 -13.77 12.77
C ASN A 69 2.54 -14.72 12.92
N THR A 70 2.58 -15.85 12.20
CA THR A 70 1.47 -16.79 12.15
C THR A 70 1.23 -17.55 13.46
N TRP A 71 2.20 -17.62 14.36
CA TRP A 71 2.02 -18.28 15.67
C TRP A 71 1.17 -17.45 16.63
N TYR A 72 1.11 -16.15 16.46
CA TYR A 72 0.38 -15.24 17.34
C TYR A 72 -0.91 -14.69 16.73
N THR A 73 -1.38 -15.29 15.65
CA THR A 73 -2.70 -14.98 15.11
C THR A 73 -3.78 -15.50 16.06
N GLN A 74 -4.66 -14.62 16.52
CA GLN A 74 -5.72 -15.01 17.45
C GLN A 74 -6.89 -15.63 16.69
N MET A 75 -6.98 -16.97 16.80
CA MET A 75 -8.05 -17.76 16.16
C MET A 75 -8.97 -18.44 17.18
N LYS A 76 -8.85 -18.11 18.48
CA LYS A 76 -9.70 -18.69 19.53
C LYS A 76 -11.15 -18.25 19.34
N PRO A 77 -12.13 -19.15 19.45
CA PRO A 77 -13.54 -18.82 19.25
C PRO A 77 -14.01 -17.65 20.11
N GLU A 78 -13.62 -17.60 21.38
CA GLU A 78 -14.01 -16.55 22.32
C GLU A 78 -13.46 -15.18 21.92
N PHE A 79 -12.26 -15.15 21.32
CA PHE A 79 -11.67 -13.92 20.77
C PHE A 79 -12.41 -13.50 19.50
N LEU A 80 -12.61 -14.43 18.56
CA LEU A 80 -13.30 -14.15 17.30
C LEU A 80 -14.72 -13.63 17.54
N GLU A 81 -15.47 -14.26 18.46
CA GLU A 81 -16.82 -13.81 18.85
C GLU A 81 -16.83 -12.38 19.39
N ARG A 82 -15.86 -12.04 20.24
CA ARG A 82 -15.73 -10.69 20.82
C ARG A 82 -15.33 -9.63 19.79
N PHE A 83 -14.55 -9.98 18.76
CA PHE A 83 -14.01 -9.07 17.76
C PHE A 83 -14.60 -9.28 16.36
N HIS A 84 -15.90 -9.60 16.29
CA HIS A 84 -16.66 -9.72 15.05
C HIS A 84 -16.07 -10.71 14.04
N TYR A 85 -15.49 -11.81 14.56
CA TYR A 85 -14.83 -12.86 13.77
C TYR A 85 -13.60 -12.39 12.98
N CYS A 86 -13.02 -11.26 13.36
CA CYS A 86 -11.77 -10.78 12.78
C CYS A 86 -10.58 -11.44 13.49
N PRO A 87 -9.79 -12.30 12.84
CA PRO A 87 -8.53 -12.79 13.39
C PRO A 87 -7.56 -11.62 13.50
N TYR A 88 -6.88 -11.54 14.62
CA TYR A 88 -5.91 -10.48 14.88
C TYR A 88 -4.48 -10.99 14.59
N PRO A 89 -3.89 -10.71 13.43
CA PRO A 89 -2.53 -11.10 13.15
C PRO A 89 -1.55 -10.07 13.72
N THR A 90 -0.64 -10.52 14.57
CA THR A 90 0.50 -9.69 14.97
C THR A 90 1.45 -9.53 13.78
N GLY A 91 1.73 -8.30 13.38
CA GLY A 91 2.56 -8.06 12.20
C GLY A 91 3.16 -6.67 12.14
N VAL A 92 3.93 -6.47 11.09
CA VAL A 92 4.57 -5.20 10.74
C VAL A 92 4.07 -4.76 9.37
N ASP A 93 3.44 -3.60 9.30
CA ASP A 93 3.04 -2.98 8.06
C ASP A 93 4.20 -2.21 7.44
N ILE A 94 4.44 -2.43 6.16
CA ILE A 94 5.59 -1.88 5.44
C ILE A 94 5.08 -1.00 4.30
N PHE A 95 5.29 0.29 4.44
CA PHE A 95 4.88 1.30 3.48
C PHE A 95 6.03 1.65 2.55
N VAL A 96 5.72 1.82 1.28
CA VAL A 96 6.67 2.34 0.30
C VAL A 96 6.54 3.85 0.19
N LEU A 97 7.68 4.52 0.17
CA LEU A 97 7.79 5.95 -0.09
C LEU A 97 8.37 6.15 -1.49
N ASP A 98 7.56 6.76 -2.33
CA ASP A 98 7.86 7.04 -3.73
C ASP A 98 8.23 8.50 -3.94
N LYS A 99 9.05 8.77 -4.95
CA LYS A 99 9.46 10.12 -5.31
C LYS A 99 8.31 10.92 -5.92
N ILE A 100 8.21 12.18 -5.52
CA ILE A 100 7.30 13.16 -6.11
C ILE A 100 8.02 13.85 -7.26
N PRO A 101 7.47 13.84 -8.50
CA PRO A 101 8.08 14.57 -9.60
C PRO A 101 8.18 16.09 -9.32
N GLU A 102 9.16 16.76 -9.91
CA GLU A 102 9.37 18.20 -9.70
C GLU A 102 8.43 19.07 -10.52
N GLN A 103 8.04 18.61 -11.71
CA GLN A 103 7.20 19.39 -12.62
C GLN A 103 5.72 19.26 -12.24
N GLU A 104 5.01 20.40 -12.22
CA GLU A 104 3.58 20.41 -11.81
C GLU A 104 2.69 19.57 -12.74
N MET A 105 2.93 19.59 -14.04
CA MET A 105 2.17 18.77 -14.99
C MET A 105 2.35 17.26 -14.69
N ASP A 106 3.56 16.84 -14.38
CA ASP A 106 3.84 15.44 -14.03
C ASP A 106 3.16 15.04 -12.71
N LYS A 107 3.11 15.95 -11.74
CA LYS A 107 2.37 15.73 -10.49
C LYS A 107 0.88 15.53 -10.76
N GLU A 108 0.26 16.41 -11.53
CA GLU A 108 -1.16 16.32 -11.86
C GLU A 108 -1.49 15.02 -12.59
N VAL A 109 -0.70 14.67 -13.61
CA VAL A 109 -0.88 13.43 -14.38
C VAL A 109 -0.71 12.20 -13.46
N LEU A 110 0.34 12.19 -12.63
CA LEU A 110 0.60 11.09 -11.71
C LEU A 110 -0.54 10.91 -10.69
N GLN A 111 -1.05 12.01 -10.13
CA GLN A 111 -2.18 11.99 -9.19
C GLN A 111 -3.43 11.41 -9.82
N ILE A 112 -3.83 11.93 -10.98
CA ILE A 112 -5.04 11.48 -11.67
C ILE A 112 -4.92 10.01 -12.06
N LEU A 113 -3.81 9.62 -12.67
CA LEU A 113 -3.59 8.25 -13.12
C LEU A 113 -3.58 7.26 -11.94
N TYR A 114 -2.84 7.58 -10.89
CA TYR A 114 -2.77 6.74 -9.69
C TYR A 114 -4.16 6.56 -9.05
N GLN A 115 -4.92 7.65 -8.90
CA GLN A 115 -6.27 7.59 -8.34
C GLN A 115 -7.22 6.78 -9.21
N CYS A 116 -7.24 7.00 -10.53
CA CYS A 116 -8.10 6.24 -11.43
C CYS A 116 -7.83 4.74 -11.37
N VAL A 117 -6.54 4.35 -11.46
CA VAL A 117 -6.17 2.94 -11.43
C VAL A 117 -6.50 2.31 -10.08
N ARG A 118 -6.18 3.00 -8.98
CA ARG A 118 -6.49 2.53 -7.63
C ARG A 118 -7.99 2.42 -7.37
N PHE A 119 -8.76 3.39 -7.84
CA PHE A 119 -10.23 3.37 -7.70
C PHE A 119 -10.83 2.13 -8.36
N VAL A 120 -10.46 1.84 -9.62
CA VAL A 120 -10.97 0.65 -10.31
C VAL A 120 -10.46 -0.63 -9.64
N ALA A 121 -9.20 -0.68 -9.20
CA ALA A 121 -8.66 -1.84 -8.46
C ALA A 121 -9.49 -2.15 -7.21
N GLN A 122 -9.83 -1.14 -6.43
CA GLN A 122 -10.63 -1.29 -5.21
C GLN A 122 -12.07 -1.75 -5.51
N ARG A 123 -12.67 -1.26 -6.58
CA ARG A 123 -14.05 -1.63 -6.95
C ARG A 123 -14.16 -3.00 -7.61
N THR A 124 -13.09 -3.51 -8.15
CA THR A 124 -13.02 -4.84 -8.75
C THR A 124 -12.55 -5.93 -7.77
N ASP A 125 -12.08 -5.56 -6.58
CA ASP A 125 -11.67 -6.52 -5.55
C ASP A 125 -12.83 -6.87 -4.62
N HIS A 126 -13.33 -8.09 -4.76
CA HIS A 126 -14.43 -8.62 -3.91
C HIS A 126 -14.10 -8.63 -2.41
N ARG A 127 -12.81 -8.65 -2.02
CA ARG A 127 -12.39 -8.60 -0.62
C ARG A 127 -12.64 -7.23 0.01
N PHE A 128 -12.66 -6.17 -0.79
CA PHE A 128 -13.00 -4.83 -0.32
C PHE A 128 -14.44 -4.76 0.21
N GLU A 129 -15.36 -5.45 -0.44
CA GLU A 129 -16.77 -5.55 -0.01
C GLU A 129 -16.90 -6.25 1.35
N MET A 130 -16.08 -7.28 1.61
CA MET A 130 -16.09 -8.01 2.87
C MET A 130 -15.63 -7.16 4.07
N ILE A 131 -14.73 -6.21 3.83
CA ILE A 131 -14.14 -5.37 4.88
C ILE A 131 -15.02 -4.17 5.21
N HIS A 132 -15.65 -3.57 4.22
CA HIS A 132 -16.40 -2.33 4.37
C HIS A 132 -17.91 -2.49 4.49
N GLY A 133 -18.45 -3.71 4.36
CA GLY A 133 -19.86 -4.05 4.71
C GLY A 133 -20.94 -3.36 3.89
N GLU A 134 -20.59 -2.59 2.89
CA GLU A 134 -21.55 -1.88 2.06
C GLU A 134 -21.79 -2.63 0.76
N GLU A 135 -23.05 -2.96 0.49
CA GLU A 135 -23.53 -3.07 -0.88
C GLU A 135 -23.32 -1.69 -1.50
N SER A 136 -22.17 -1.49 -2.13
CA SER A 136 -21.87 -0.21 -2.72
C SER A 136 -22.91 0.09 -3.79
N GLU A 137 -23.54 1.28 -3.72
CA GLU A 137 -24.43 1.82 -4.76
C GLU A 137 -23.79 1.80 -6.17
N PHE A 138 -22.50 1.52 -6.24
CA PHE A 138 -21.67 1.46 -7.44
C PHE A 138 -21.71 0.12 -8.20
N ARG A 139 -22.35 -0.94 -7.70
CA ARG A 139 -22.56 -2.18 -8.49
C ARG A 139 -23.37 -1.95 -9.77
N ASN A 140 -24.20 -0.92 -9.80
CA ASN A 140 -24.97 -0.54 -10.99
C ASN A 140 -24.16 0.31 -11.99
N GLU A 141 -22.85 0.50 -11.78
CA GLU A 141 -22.00 1.35 -12.60
C GLU A 141 -20.90 0.55 -13.34
N GLU A 142 -21.12 -0.72 -13.62
CA GLU A 142 -20.17 -1.56 -14.36
C GLU A 142 -19.73 -0.92 -15.69
N ASP A 143 -20.66 -0.26 -16.38
CA ASP A 143 -20.36 0.47 -17.61
C ASP A 143 -19.39 1.61 -17.38
N LYS A 144 -19.52 2.36 -16.28
CA LYS A 144 -18.60 3.46 -15.94
C LYS A 144 -17.21 2.94 -15.53
N LEU A 145 -17.14 1.84 -14.79
CA LEU A 145 -15.86 1.22 -14.46
C LEU A 145 -15.15 0.74 -15.72
N ASN A 146 -15.88 0.16 -16.66
CA ASN A 146 -15.35 -0.26 -17.96
C ASN A 146 -14.86 0.95 -18.77
N GLU A 147 -15.58 2.06 -18.78
CA GLU A 147 -15.16 3.30 -19.46
C GLU A 147 -13.85 3.85 -18.87
N ILE A 148 -13.73 3.88 -17.54
CA ILE A 148 -12.48 4.30 -16.87
C ILE A 148 -11.34 3.34 -17.23
N LEU A 149 -11.61 2.04 -17.21
CA LEU A 149 -10.61 1.01 -17.54
C LEU A 149 -10.13 1.14 -18.99
N ASP A 150 -11.04 1.37 -19.95
CA ASP A 150 -10.70 1.63 -21.35
C ASP A 150 -9.85 2.90 -21.49
N GLY A 151 -10.16 3.93 -20.71
CA GLY A 151 -9.36 5.16 -20.61
C GLY A 151 -7.94 4.90 -20.11
N ILE A 152 -7.80 4.09 -19.05
CA ILE A 152 -6.50 3.68 -18.50
C ILE A 152 -5.71 2.90 -19.55
N GLU A 153 -6.32 1.92 -20.22
CA GLU A 153 -5.67 1.14 -21.28
C GLU A 153 -5.19 2.01 -22.44
N LYS A 154 -6.01 2.97 -22.85
CA LYS A 154 -5.68 3.90 -23.93
C LYS A 154 -4.53 4.83 -23.53
N PHE A 155 -4.53 5.33 -22.31
CA PHE A 155 -3.53 6.28 -21.83
C PHE A 155 -2.18 5.60 -21.55
N THR A 156 -2.21 4.44 -20.91
CA THR A 156 -0.98 3.74 -20.46
C THR A 156 -0.41 2.77 -21.49
N GLY A 157 -1.19 2.38 -22.49
CA GLY A 157 -0.86 1.29 -23.42
C GLY A 157 -0.96 -0.12 -22.78
N ALA A 158 -1.30 -0.22 -21.50
CA ALA A 158 -1.55 -1.50 -20.84
C ALA A 158 -2.76 -2.20 -21.45
N LYS A 159 -2.82 -3.53 -21.27
CA LYS A 159 -4.00 -4.35 -21.61
C LYS A 159 -4.32 -5.23 -20.42
N PHE A 160 -5.59 -5.27 -20.04
CA PHE A 160 -6.05 -6.04 -18.90
C PHE A 160 -6.96 -7.18 -19.33
N VAL A 161 -6.75 -8.33 -18.68
CA VAL A 161 -7.71 -9.43 -18.75
C VAL A 161 -8.84 -9.12 -17.75
N ARG A 162 -10.09 -9.06 -18.26
CA ARG A 162 -11.27 -8.69 -17.46
C ARG A 162 -11.88 -9.92 -16.80
N ASP A 163 -11.13 -10.50 -15.86
CA ASP A 163 -11.54 -11.67 -15.09
C ASP A 163 -11.27 -11.45 -13.59
N SER A 164 -11.33 -12.50 -12.80
CA SER A 164 -11.06 -12.47 -11.36
C SER A 164 -9.66 -11.95 -10.97
N THR A 165 -8.74 -11.83 -11.92
CA THR A 165 -7.39 -11.30 -11.69
C THR A 165 -7.27 -9.80 -11.96
N LEU A 166 -8.34 -9.13 -12.43
CA LEU A 166 -8.31 -7.73 -12.82
C LEU A 166 -7.84 -6.81 -11.68
N ALA A 167 -8.37 -7.00 -10.48
CA ALA A 167 -7.96 -6.21 -9.31
C ALA A 167 -6.47 -6.32 -9.03
N HIS A 168 -5.90 -7.53 -9.15
CA HIS A 168 -4.48 -7.76 -8.99
C HIS A 168 -3.66 -7.08 -10.09
N GLN A 169 -4.06 -7.20 -11.36
CA GLN A 169 -3.40 -6.53 -12.48
C GLN A 169 -3.34 -5.01 -12.29
N LEU A 170 -4.44 -4.40 -11.85
CA LEU A 170 -4.52 -2.96 -11.56
C LEU A 170 -3.68 -2.56 -10.36
N THR A 171 -3.62 -3.39 -9.32
CA THR A 171 -2.76 -3.15 -8.16
C THR A 171 -1.27 -3.17 -8.56
N VAL A 172 -0.87 -4.12 -9.40
CA VAL A 172 0.48 -4.15 -9.97
C VAL A 172 0.77 -2.87 -10.79
N LEU A 173 -0.20 -2.40 -11.57
CA LEU A 173 -0.05 -1.14 -12.30
C LEU A 173 0.08 0.06 -11.35
N THR A 174 -0.72 0.11 -10.28
CA THR A 174 -0.64 1.17 -9.25
C THR A 174 0.78 1.26 -8.65
N HIS A 175 1.39 0.13 -8.32
CA HIS A 175 2.77 0.09 -7.85
C HIS A 175 3.79 0.56 -8.87
N LYS A 176 3.60 0.22 -10.15
CA LYS A 176 4.47 0.71 -11.24
C LYS A 176 4.33 2.21 -11.43
N ILE A 177 3.12 2.74 -11.33
CA ILE A 177 2.87 4.19 -11.41
C ILE A 177 3.58 4.92 -10.26
N GLY A 178 3.51 4.41 -9.03
CA GLY A 178 4.24 4.97 -7.90
C GLY A 178 5.75 5.04 -8.12
N ALA A 179 6.31 4.04 -8.80
CA ALA A 179 7.75 3.93 -9.07
C ALA A 179 8.23 4.69 -10.31
N LEU A 180 7.36 5.40 -11.06
CA LEU A 180 7.73 6.01 -12.34
C LEU A 180 8.93 6.96 -12.26
N TYR A 181 9.04 7.71 -11.16
CA TYR A 181 10.08 8.72 -10.98
C TYR A 181 11.25 8.26 -10.09
N GLU A 182 11.39 6.94 -9.85
CA GLU A 182 12.42 6.42 -8.93
C GLU A 182 13.85 6.79 -9.36
N ASN A 183 14.11 6.86 -10.66
CA ASN A 183 15.43 7.20 -11.20
C ASN A 183 15.63 8.71 -11.42
N ASP A 184 14.61 9.52 -11.20
CA ASP A 184 14.67 10.97 -11.43
C ASP A 184 15.10 11.70 -10.15
N TYR A 185 15.57 12.93 -10.31
CA TYR A 185 15.78 13.82 -9.20
C TYR A 185 14.43 14.19 -8.55
N ALA A 186 14.38 14.15 -7.23
CA ALA A 186 13.22 14.59 -6.47
C ALA A 186 13.67 15.18 -5.14
N ARG A 187 13.02 16.26 -4.70
CA ARG A 187 13.24 16.84 -3.37
C ARG A 187 12.45 16.15 -2.29
N TYR A 188 11.35 15.52 -2.67
CA TYR A 188 10.41 14.93 -1.73
C TYR A 188 10.04 13.50 -2.10
N VAL A 189 9.74 12.72 -1.07
CA VAL A 189 9.12 11.40 -1.16
C VAL A 189 7.82 11.39 -0.37
N THR A 190 6.93 10.47 -0.71
CA THR A 190 5.62 10.34 -0.07
C THR A 190 5.04 8.95 -0.20
N LYS A 191 4.02 8.65 0.60
CA LYS A 191 3.12 7.52 0.37
C LYS A 191 2.09 7.94 -0.69
N MET A 192 2.20 7.41 -1.91
CA MET A 192 1.38 7.81 -3.05
C MET A 192 -0.12 7.80 -2.78
N SER A 193 -0.63 6.78 -2.10
CA SER A 193 -2.06 6.69 -1.80
C SER A 193 -2.62 7.82 -0.93
N THR A 194 -1.78 8.46 -0.13
CA THR A 194 -2.16 9.62 0.68
C THR A 194 -1.93 10.92 -0.10
N TRP A 195 -0.79 11.04 -0.75
CA TRP A 195 -0.43 12.26 -1.49
C TRP A 195 -1.40 12.56 -2.63
N THR A 196 -1.87 11.55 -3.35
CA THR A 196 -2.81 11.75 -4.45
C THR A 196 -4.18 12.27 -4.00
N LEU A 197 -4.54 12.05 -2.73
CA LEU A 197 -5.77 12.60 -2.14
C LEU A 197 -5.54 13.95 -1.43
N HIS A 198 -4.35 14.13 -0.86
CA HIS A 198 -3.96 15.28 -0.06
C HIS A 198 -2.54 15.71 -0.43
N PRO A 199 -2.37 16.48 -1.54
CA PRO A 199 -1.03 16.78 -2.09
C PRO A 199 -0.09 17.50 -1.12
N ASP A 200 -0.63 18.24 -0.17
CA ASP A 200 0.17 18.98 0.83
C ASP A 200 0.55 18.14 2.04
N TRP A 201 0.07 16.90 2.12
CA TRP A 201 0.30 16.02 3.25
C TRP A 201 1.47 15.07 2.99
N GLN A 202 2.25 14.84 4.05
CA GLN A 202 3.29 13.82 4.07
C GLN A 202 4.37 13.94 2.98
N ASN A 203 4.62 15.16 2.50
CA ASN A 203 5.76 15.42 1.63
C ASN A 203 7.03 15.46 2.47
N MET A 204 7.78 14.36 2.48
CA MET A 204 8.99 14.22 3.29
C MET A 204 10.21 14.58 2.46
N PRO A 205 11.03 15.56 2.91
CA PRO A 205 12.28 15.88 2.20
C PRO A 205 13.20 14.65 2.12
N ILE A 206 13.67 14.33 0.91
CA ILE A 206 14.44 13.09 0.70
C ILE A 206 15.75 13.08 1.48
N HIS A 207 16.38 14.25 1.71
CA HIS A 207 17.62 14.34 2.48
C HIS A 207 17.46 13.86 3.93
N CYS A 208 16.25 13.85 4.51
CA CYS A 208 16.02 13.29 5.84
C CYS A 208 16.32 11.80 5.94
N PHE A 209 16.43 11.10 4.80
CA PHE A 209 16.73 9.67 4.72
C PHE A 209 18.18 9.35 4.40
N ASP A 210 19.00 10.37 4.09
CA ASP A 210 20.40 10.20 3.73
C ASP A 210 21.34 10.15 4.95
N GLU A 211 20.94 10.75 6.06
CA GLU A 211 21.78 10.96 7.25
C GLU A 211 21.70 9.87 8.32
N ILE A 212 21.05 8.73 8.01
CA ILE A 212 20.84 7.64 8.98
C ILE A 212 21.62 6.38 8.60
#